data_382d0b921f60ad7de8273101a8889061
#
_entry.id   382d0b921f60ad7de8273101a8889061
#
_cell.length_a   1.000
_cell.length_b   1.000
_cell.length_c   1.000
_cell.angle_alpha   90.00
_cell.angle_beta   90.00
_cell.angle_gamma   90.00
#
_symmetry.space_group_name_H-M   'P 1'
#
loop_
_entity.id
_entity.type
_entity.pdbx_description
1 polymer ?
#
loop_
_entity_poly.entity_id
_entity_poly.type
_entity_poly.pdbx_seq_one_letter_code
_entity_poly.pdbx_strand_id
1 'polypeptide(L)'
;MQRKKLILVVAATLGAFSVAVGALALSRGPSAAPSAAEAADGTGPHGGQIVADGPLSVEIVLSEKPGDARLIVYPSLDGKPAPKGAHVTGVLTRYDGARVPLAFNDAGGTFTTAQPVAAPHVFDSAITVKAGGRTATFPFSRADGAIALNAQQVGAADIETARAGPASIATSFQLPGEIKFNEDRTAHVVPRVAGIVERVAVSIGQRVEQGQLLAVIASTDLADRRSELLSAERRLQAARTSHARERTLWEERISAEQDYLQAQVQLREAEIAAQNARQKLAALNAPASASALNRFELRAPFAGTIVEKHLAPGEAVAADANVFVVSDLSTVWAELAVPAQRLNDVRVGRDATVSAAAFDSKAGGRIAYVGALLGEQTRTAAARIVLANPDGAWRPGMFVNVSVDAGRQDAPVAIANDALQQIDGAPSVFVRSSKGFVAQPVETGRRDGQVVEILAGLKPGQEYVTTNSFVLKAELGKGSADEH
;
A
#
# COMPACT_ATOMS: atom_id res chain seq x y z
N MET A 1 -1.34 12.05 -47.45
CA MET A 1 -2.74 12.39 -47.61
C MET A 1 -3.19 12.98 -46.30
N GLN A 2 -3.09 14.22 -46.07
CA GLN A 2 -3.93 15.41 -46.27
C GLN A 2 -5.37 15.22 -45.81
N ARG A 3 -5.76 15.92 -44.72
CA ARG A 3 -6.91 16.86 -44.57
C ARG A 3 -6.91 17.37 -43.13
N LYS A 4 -6.49 18.58 -42.89
CA LYS A 4 -7.09 19.92 -43.02
C LYS A 4 -7.89 20.34 -41.76
N LYS A 5 -7.33 21.36 -41.16
CA LYS A 5 -7.77 22.38 -40.21
C LYS A 5 -9.22 22.87 -40.47
N LEU A 6 -9.90 23.19 -39.36
CA LEU A 6 -10.90 24.27 -39.37
C LEU A 6 -10.81 25.11 -38.09
N ILE A 7 -10.38 26.34 -38.27
CA ILE A 7 -10.42 27.48 -37.36
C ILE A 7 -11.77 28.15 -37.57
N LEU A 8 -12.48 28.48 -36.52
CA LEU A 8 -13.55 29.49 -36.61
C LEU A 8 -13.40 30.52 -35.49
N VAL A 9 -13.04 31.73 -35.93
CA VAL A 9 -13.05 33.00 -35.21
C VAL A 9 -14.46 33.58 -35.32
N VAL A 10 -15.05 34.05 -34.21
CA VAL A 10 -16.12 35.06 -34.25
C VAL A 10 -15.85 36.12 -33.18
N ALA A 11 -15.74 37.32 -33.67
CA ALA A 11 -15.46 38.54 -32.91
C ALA A 11 -16.77 39.22 -32.42
N ALA A 12 -16.58 39.87 -31.31
CA ALA A 12 -17.16 41.15 -30.83
C ALA A 12 -18.53 41.66 -31.34
N THR A 13 -19.40 42.05 -30.38
CA THR A 13 -20.15 43.31 -30.46
C THR A 13 -20.37 43.91 -29.07
N LEU A 14 -19.88 45.12 -28.92
CA LEU A 14 -20.22 46.11 -27.89
C LEU A 14 -21.69 46.55 -28.03
N GLY A 15 -22.36 46.80 -26.90
CA GLY A 15 -23.64 47.49 -26.85
C GLY A 15 -23.85 48.14 -25.49
N ALA A 16 -23.46 49.39 -25.41
CA ALA A 16 -23.77 50.30 -24.30
C ALA A 16 -25.26 50.69 -24.30
N PHE A 17 -25.88 50.72 -23.13
CA PHE A 17 -27.10 51.55 -22.93
C PHE A 17 -27.08 52.18 -21.54
N SER A 18 -27.19 53.50 -21.57
CA SER A 18 -27.19 54.44 -20.45
C SER A 18 -28.61 54.79 -19.99
N VAL A 19 -28.72 55.03 -18.68
CA VAL A 19 -29.59 56.08 -18.02
C VAL A 19 -31.10 55.91 -18.07
N ALA A 20 -31.73 55.84 -16.87
CA ALA A 20 -32.81 56.75 -16.48
C ALA A 20 -33.04 56.77 -14.95
N VAL A 21 -32.94 57.96 -14.41
CA VAL A 21 -33.27 58.43 -13.06
C VAL A 21 -34.77 58.42 -12.88
N GLY A 22 -35.26 58.05 -11.69
CA GLY A 22 -36.65 58.20 -11.30
C GLY A 22 -36.83 58.18 -9.78
N ALA A 23 -36.73 59.31 -9.15
CA ALA A 23 -37.10 59.54 -7.74
C ALA A 23 -38.62 59.59 -7.58
N LEU A 24 -39.15 58.91 -6.55
CA LEU A 24 -40.35 59.40 -5.86
C LEU A 24 -40.33 59.00 -4.38
N ALA A 25 -40.62 59.96 -3.58
CA ALA A 25 -40.58 60.01 -2.12
C ALA A 25 -41.93 59.68 -1.46
N LEU A 26 -41.85 59.45 -0.16
CA LEU A 26 -42.84 59.58 0.91
C LEU A 26 -43.85 58.50 1.19
N SER A 27 -43.69 57.78 2.38
CA SER A 27 -44.46 58.20 3.58
C SER A 27 -44.16 57.29 4.81
N ARG A 28 -43.89 57.96 5.84
CA ARG A 28 -43.90 57.82 7.30
C ARG A 28 -44.66 56.69 7.96
N GLY A 29 -43.98 56.13 9.03
CA GLY A 29 -44.58 56.00 10.34
C GLY A 29 -43.97 54.81 11.16
N PRO A 30 -43.84 54.97 12.47
CA PRO A 30 -42.67 54.55 13.19
C PRO A 30 -42.87 53.25 14.03
N SER A 31 -41.82 52.50 14.29
CA SER A 31 -41.72 51.76 15.54
C SER A 31 -40.23 51.50 15.89
N ALA A 32 -39.87 51.93 17.08
CA ALA A 32 -38.57 51.93 17.63
C ALA A 32 -38.11 50.48 17.96
N ALA A 33 -36.94 50.12 17.47
CA ALA A 33 -36.11 49.05 18.02
C ALA A 33 -34.77 49.68 18.48
N PRO A 34 -34.10 49.16 19.51
CA PRO A 34 -33.01 49.85 20.16
C PRO A 34 -31.80 49.99 19.22
N SER A 35 -31.22 51.17 19.24
CA SER A 35 -30.00 51.60 18.57
C SER A 35 -28.88 50.60 18.80
N ALA A 36 -28.48 49.90 17.74
CA ALA A 36 -27.14 49.35 17.68
C ALA A 36 -26.18 50.56 17.60
N ALA A 37 -25.23 50.64 18.53
CA ALA A 37 -24.17 51.59 18.53
C ALA A 37 -23.46 51.56 17.18
N GLU A 38 -23.38 52.69 16.49
CA GLU A 38 -22.55 52.89 15.31
C GLU A 38 -21.09 52.58 15.70
N ALA A 39 -20.57 51.51 15.16
CA ALA A 39 -19.11 51.24 15.20
C ALA A 39 -18.46 52.38 14.38
N ALA A 40 -17.80 53.29 15.05
CA ALA A 40 -16.89 54.21 14.40
C ALA A 40 -15.76 53.39 13.79
N ASP A 41 -15.65 53.45 12.48
CA ASP A 41 -14.56 52.81 11.68
C ASP A 41 -13.26 53.60 11.96
N GLY A 42 -12.65 53.34 13.12
CA GLY A 42 -11.44 54.02 13.59
C GLY A 42 -10.40 52.98 14.02
N THR A 43 -9.35 52.81 13.20
CA THR A 43 -8.14 52.14 13.61
C THR A 43 -7.46 52.98 14.71
N GLY A 44 -7.22 52.39 15.87
CA GLY A 44 -6.58 53.06 16.99
C GLY A 44 -5.08 53.24 16.85
N PRO A 45 -4.46 53.98 17.75
CA PRO A 45 -3.03 54.25 17.73
C PRO A 45 -2.15 52.99 17.84
N HIS A 46 -2.69 51.88 18.29
CA HIS A 46 -1.98 50.59 18.34
C HIS A 46 -2.37 49.62 17.20
N GLY A 47 -3.13 50.14 16.19
CA GLY A 47 -3.58 49.36 15.03
C GLY A 47 -4.81 48.48 15.32
N GLY A 48 -5.48 48.69 16.46
CA GLY A 48 -6.65 47.91 16.87
C GLY A 48 -8.00 48.59 16.51
N GLN A 49 -9.08 47.85 16.69
CA GLN A 49 -10.44 48.35 16.54
C GLN A 49 -10.84 49.13 17.78
N ILE A 50 -11.30 50.38 17.59
CA ILE A 50 -11.83 51.19 18.69
C ILE A 50 -13.36 50.98 18.79
N VAL A 51 -13.79 50.61 20.00
CA VAL A 51 -15.25 50.53 20.31
C VAL A 51 -15.50 51.40 21.52
N ALA A 52 -16.54 52.27 21.44
CA ALA A 52 -16.87 53.23 22.47
C ALA A 52 -18.31 53.03 23.02
N ASP A 53 -18.47 53.24 24.31
CA ASP A 53 -19.77 53.31 25.00
C ASP A 53 -19.75 54.54 25.94
N GLY A 54 -20.22 55.65 25.42
CA GLY A 54 -20.18 56.95 26.09
C GLY A 54 -18.74 57.42 26.35
N PRO A 55 -18.34 57.80 27.58
CA PRO A 55 -17.01 58.24 27.89
C PRO A 55 -15.98 57.11 28.00
N LEU A 56 -16.43 55.87 28.06
CA LEU A 56 -15.56 54.68 28.10
C LEU A 56 -15.36 54.13 26.70
N SER A 57 -14.13 53.99 26.28
CA SER A 57 -13.76 53.37 25.00
C SER A 57 -12.64 52.37 25.19
N VAL A 58 -12.57 51.45 24.27
CA VAL A 58 -11.50 50.44 24.25
C VAL A 58 -10.92 50.31 22.86
N GLU A 59 -9.60 50.20 22.76
CA GLU A 59 -8.96 49.71 21.55
C GLU A 59 -8.60 48.26 21.78
N ILE A 60 -8.99 47.39 20.88
CA ILE A 60 -8.77 45.93 20.97
C ILE A 60 -7.90 45.51 19.80
N VAL A 61 -6.77 44.88 20.11
CA VAL A 61 -5.77 44.40 19.17
C VAL A 61 -5.64 42.88 19.34
N LEU A 62 -5.63 42.13 18.24
CA LEU A 62 -5.15 40.74 18.25
C LEU A 62 -3.69 40.74 17.82
N SER A 63 -2.78 40.36 18.72
CA SER A 63 -1.37 40.20 18.42
C SER A 63 -1.15 38.86 17.71
N GLU A 64 -0.66 38.89 16.48
CA GLU A 64 -0.49 37.71 15.61
C GLU A 64 0.91 37.09 15.70
N LYS A 65 1.43 36.88 16.91
CA LYS A 65 2.65 36.10 17.06
C LYS A 65 2.36 34.63 16.80
N PRO A 66 3.09 33.95 15.89
CA PRO A 66 2.87 32.53 15.62
C PRO A 66 2.89 31.69 16.89
N GLY A 67 1.78 30.97 17.18
CA GLY A 67 1.62 30.14 18.36
C GLY A 67 1.35 30.87 19.70
N ASP A 68 1.38 32.21 19.72
CA ASP A 68 1.10 33.00 20.93
C ASP A 68 0.23 34.24 20.60
N ALA A 69 -0.83 34.04 19.82
CA ALA A 69 -1.78 35.11 19.52
C ALA A 69 -2.56 35.48 20.76
N ARG A 70 -2.58 36.81 21.11
CA ARG A 70 -3.24 37.33 22.33
C ARG A 70 -4.11 38.54 22.02
N LEU A 71 -5.26 38.63 22.70
CA LEU A 71 -6.02 39.85 22.72
C LEU A 71 -5.41 40.85 23.68
N ILE A 72 -5.16 42.06 23.18
CA ILE A 72 -4.62 43.18 23.95
C ILE A 72 -5.70 44.26 23.96
N VAL A 73 -6.07 44.73 25.13
CA VAL A 73 -7.12 45.72 25.35
C VAL A 73 -6.53 46.98 25.99
N TYR A 74 -6.77 48.11 25.35
CA TYR A 74 -6.36 49.44 25.84
C TYR A 74 -7.59 50.26 26.21
N PRO A 75 -8.06 50.21 27.47
CA PRO A 75 -9.21 50.97 27.89
C PRO A 75 -8.88 52.45 28.07
N SER A 76 -9.76 53.32 27.68
CA SER A 76 -9.70 54.75 27.89
C SER A 76 -11.00 55.32 28.46
N LEU A 77 -10.88 56.35 29.30
CA LEU A 77 -12.00 57.07 29.89
C LEU A 77 -11.83 58.58 29.56
N ASP A 78 -12.85 59.17 28.96
CA ASP A 78 -12.81 60.54 28.48
C ASP A 78 -11.59 60.89 27.60
N GLY A 79 -11.20 59.93 26.72
CA GLY A 79 -10.03 60.10 25.84
C GLY A 79 -8.66 59.97 26.51
N LYS A 80 -8.60 59.61 27.80
CA LYS A 80 -7.35 59.38 28.54
C LYS A 80 -7.23 57.90 28.93
N PRO A 81 -6.01 57.36 29.06
CA PRO A 81 -5.83 56.01 29.56
C PRO A 81 -6.63 55.76 30.84
N ALA A 82 -7.23 54.58 30.97
CA ALA A 82 -8.07 54.23 32.10
C ALA A 82 -7.32 54.38 33.43
N PRO A 83 -8.01 54.87 34.52
CA PRO A 83 -7.39 55.06 35.81
C PRO A 83 -6.89 53.73 36.41
N LYS A 84 -5.92 53.81 37.32
CA LYS A 84 -5.45 52.65 38.09
C LYS A 84 -6.62 51.97 38.78
N GLY A 85 -6.65 50.63 38.69
CA GLY A 85 -7.77 49.81 39.24
C GLY A 85 -8.86 49.48 38.21
N ALA A 86 -8.65 49.74 36.94
CA ALA A 86 -9.49 49.21 35.88
C ALA A 86 -9.44 47.65 35.86
N HIS A 87 -10.55 47.04 35.52
CA HIS A 87 -10.67 45.58 35.46
C HIS A 87 -11.25 45.16 34.13
N VAL A 88 -10.59 44.20 33.49
CA VAL A 88 -11.01 43.66 32.18
C VAL A 88 -11.27 42.17 32.29
N THR A 89 -12.43 41.75 31.85
CA THR A 89 -12.83 40.35 31.72
C THR A 89 -13.50 40.16 30.39
N GLY A 90 -13.63 38.92 29.92
CA GLY A 90 -14.34 38.68 28.66
C GLY A 90 -14.78 37.25 28.51
N VAL A 91 -15.59 37.04 27.49
CA VAL A 91 -15.98 35.72 27.01
C VAL A 91 -15.77 35.68 25.50
N LEU A 92 -15.05 34.73 25.03
CA LEU A 92 -14.84 34.47 23.62
C LEU A 92 -15.75 33.33 23.19
N THR A 93 -16.55 33.53 22.17
CA THR A 93 -17.39 32.51 21.54
C THR A 93 -16.77 32.11 20.21
N ARG A 94 -16.30 30.90 20.12
CA ARG A 94 -15.67 30.36 18.91
C ARG A 94 -16.72 30.04 17.83
N TYR A 95 -16.24 29.84 16.61
CA TYR A 95 -17.06 29.50 15.44
C TYR A 95 -17.90 28.22 15.64
N ASP A 96 -17.51 27.31 16.53
CA ASP A 96 -18.22 26.07 16.89
C ASP A 96 -19.21 26.28 18.07
N GLY A 97 -19.41 27.54 18.50
CA GLY A 97 -20.27 27.89 19.61
C GLY A 97 -19.66 27.69 21.00
N ALA A 98 -18.44 27.18 21.09
CA ALA A 98 -17.75 26.98 22.36
C ALA A 98 -17.46 28.35 23.02
N ARG A 99 -17.78 28.49 24.31
CA ARG A 99 -17.53 29.71 25.10
C ARG A 99 -16.29 29.51 25.95
N VAL A 100 -15.31 30.41 25.79
CA VAL A 100 -14.04 30.40 26.52
C VAL A 100 -13.96 31.66 27.37
N PRO A 101 -13.87 31.58 28.70
CA PRO A 101 -13.67 32.77 29.53
C PRO A 101 -12.28 33.35 29.28
N LEU A 102 -12.20 34.66 29.10
CA LEU A 102 -10.95 35.39 28.93
C LEU A 102 -10.57 36.07 30.26
N ALA A 103 -9.42 35.65 30.78
CA ALA A 103 -8.75 36.33 31.89
C ALA A 103 -7.64 37.23 31.31
N PHE A 104 -7.51 38.43 31.85
CA PHE A 104 -6.55 39.42 31.39
C PHE A 104 -5.55 39.75 32.51
N ASN A 105 -4.28 39.90 32.14
CA ASN A 105 -3.21 40.39 32.99
C ASN A 105 -3.04 41.90 32.75
N ASP A 106 -3.00 42.67 33.81
CA ASP A 106 -2.75 44.13 33.75
C ASP A 106 -1.25 44.40 33.74
N ALA A 107 -0.78 45.12 32.73
CA ALA A 107 0.59 45.59 32.55
C ALA A 107 0.61 47.13 32.49
N GLY A 108 0.20 47.78 33.56
CA GLY A 108 0.23 49.26 33.65
C GLY A 108 -0.87 49.94 32.84
N GLY A 109 -2.05 49.39 32.78
CA GLY A 109 -3.23 49.92 32.03
C GLY A 109 -3.42 49.29 30.66
N THR A 110 -2.53 48.41 30.27
CA THR A 110 -2.66 47.53 29.09
C THR A 110 -3.05 46.13 29.57
N PHE A 111 -4.13 45.56 29.03
CA PHE A 111 -4.68 44.29 29.46
C PHE A 111 -4.43 43.24 28.36
N THR A 112 -3.70 42.20 28.68
CA THR A 112 -3.40 41.12 27.73
C THR A 112 -3.98 39.79 28.23
N THR A 113 -4.58 38.98 27.33
CA THR A 113 -5.12 37.68 27.71
C THR A 113 -4.02 36.79 28.35
N ALA A 114 -4.36 36.15 29.47
CA ALA A 114 -3.45 35.29 30.21
C ALA A 114 -3.03 34.04 29.38
N GLN A 115 -3.94 33.55 28.56
CA GLN A 115 -3.70 32.44 27.64
C GLN A 115 -3.78 32.89 26.18
N PRO A 116 -3.03 32.25 25.28
CA PRO A 116 -3.15 32.53 23.85
C PRO A 116 -4.52 32.15 23.32
N VAL A 117 -4.98 32.90 22.32
CA VAL A 117 -6.18 32.60 21.55
C VAL A 117 -5.81 31.57 20.49
N ALA A 118 -6.33 30.36 20.59
CA ALA A 118 -6.03 29.29 19.64
C ALA A 118 -6.61 29.58 18.24
N ALA A 119 -5.86 29.24 17.20
CA ALA A 119 -6.35 29.28 15.81
C ALA A 119 -7.51 28.26 15.58
N PRO A 120 -8.37 28.46 14.56
CA PRO A 120 -8.44 29.66 13.70
C PRO A 120 -9.02 30.85 14.44
N HIS A 121 -8.59 32.06 14.05
CA HIS A 121 -9.02 33.30 14.71
C HIS A 121 -10.42 33.79 14.21
N VAL A 122 -11.37 32.87 14.17
CA VAL A 122 -12.77 33.10 13.85
C VAL A 122 -13.59 32.99 15.13
N PHE A 123 -13.93 34.14 15.71
CA PHE A 123 -14.66 34.21 16.99
C PHE A 123 -15.38 35.54 17.17
N ASP A 124 -16.36 35.53 18.06
CA ASP A 124 -16.97 36.73 18.64
C ASP A 124 -16.53 36.83 20.09
N SER A 125 -16.18 38.01 20.56
CA SER A 125 -15.86 38.20 21.98
C SER A 125 -16.70 39.35 22.56
N ALA A 126 -17.04 39.18 23.81
CA ALA A 126 -17.67 40.25 24.62
C ALA A 126 -16.67 40.58 25.74
N ILE A 127 -16.05 41.74 25.65
CA ILE A 127 -15.03 42.22 26.58
C ILE A 127 -15.67 43.24 27.52
N THR A 128 -15.74 42.91 28.79
CA THR A 128 -16.31 43.80 29.83
C THR A 128 -15.20 44.54 30.53
N VAL A 129 -15.26 45.85 30.50
CA VAL A 129 -14.32 46.77 31.15
C VAL A 129 -15.03 47.51 32.27
N LYS A 130 -14.38 47.52 33.44
CA LYS A 130 -14.83 48.31 34.60
C LYS A 130 -13.73 49.31 34.92
N ALA A 131 -14.06 50.60 34.79
CA ALA A 131 -13.11 51.68 35.05
C ALA A 131 -13.86 52.93 35.52
N GLY A 132 -13.32 53.69 36.49
CA GLY A 132 -13.90 54.90 37.02
C GLY A 132 -15.33 54.77 37.58
N GLY A 133 -15.69 53.58 38.13
CA GLY A 133 -17.05 53.28 38.62
C GLY A 133 -18.05 52.94 37.56
N ARG A 134 -17.69 52.87 36.31
CA ARG A 134 -18.51 52.45 35.16
C ARG A 134 -18.16 51.07 34.69
N THR A 135 -19.15 50.37 34.13
CA THR A 135 -18.98 49.07 33.52
C THR A 135 -19.63 49.06 32.15
N ALA A 136 -18.90 48.68 31.14
CA ALA A 136 -19.41 48.55 29.77
C ALA A 136 -18.87 47.26 29.13
N THR A 137 -19.64 46.71 28.18
CA THR A 137 -19.23 45.49 27.45
C THR A 137 -19.11 45.83 25.96
N PHE A 138 -17.95 45.54 25.43
CA PHE A 138 -17.55 45.88 24.07
C PHE A 138 -17.52 44.61 23.22
N PRO A 139 -18.25 44.54 22.12
CA PRO A 139 -18.17 43.44 21.18
C PRO A 139 -16.90 43.60 20.31
N PHE A 140 -16.23 42.49 20.09
CA PHE A 140 -15.12 42.40 19.14
C PHE A 140 -15.23 41.09 18.39
N SER A 141 -15.23 41.15 17.08
CA SER A 141 -15.35 40.01 16.20
C SER A 141 -14.15 39.90 15.29
N ARG A 142 -13.68 38.68 15.10
CA ARG A 142 -12.65 38.35 14.12
C ARG A 142 -13.18 37.23 13.24
N ALA A 143 -12.93 37.33 11.93
CA ALA A 143 -13.37 36.35 10.96
C ALA A 143 -12.26 35.97 9.97
N ASP A 144 -11.01 36.05 10.43
CA ASP A 144 -9.86 35.80 9.59
C ASP A 144 -9.86 34.32 9.11
N GLY A 145 -9.97 34.18 7.78
CA GLY A 145 -10.07 32.83 7.17
C GLY A 145 -11.48 32.22 7.20
N ALA A 146 -12.54 33.00 7.58
CA ALA A 146 -13.92 32.57 7.39
C ALA A 146 -14.41 32.90 5.96
N ILE A 147 -14.97 31.89 5.29
CA ILE A 147 -15.54 32.02 3.96
C ILE A 147 -17.05 32.06 4.08
N ALA A 148 -17.61 33.27 3.90
CA ALA A 148 -19.05 33.47 3.94
C ALA A 148 -19.67 33.11 2.60
N LEU A 149 -20.25 31.92 2.48
CA LEU A 149 -21.04 31.49 1.33
C LEU A 149 -22.51 31.37 1.74
N ASN A 150 -23.41 31.92 0.93
CA ASN A 150 -24.84 31.71 1.10
C ASN A 150 -25.26 30.33 0.55
N ALA A 151 -26.46 29.86 0.88
CA ALA A 151 -26.97 28.55 0.47
C ALA A 151 -26.99 28.34 -1.05
N GLN A 152 -27.22 29.39 -1.83
CA GLN A 152 -27.22 29.33 -3.29
C GLN A 152 -25.80 29.16 -3.84
N GLN A 153 -24.82 29.84 -3.27
CA GLN A 153 -23.41 29.71 -3.64
C GLN A 153 -22.85 28.32 -3.27
N VAL A 154 -23.23 27.81 -2.10
CA VAL A 154 -22.86 26.44 -1.68
C VAL A 154 -23.42 25.40 -2.66
N GLY A 155 -24.70 25.53 -3.06
CA GLY A 155 -25.30 24.64 -4.05
C GLY A 155 -24.70 24.80 -5.46
N ALA A 156 -24.38 26.02 -5.88
CA ALA A 156 -23.76 26.27 -7.19
C ALA A 156 -22.31 25.74 -7.29
N ALA A 157 -21.62 25.64 -6.16
CA ALA A 157 -20.27 25.13 -6.06
C ALA A 157 -20.24 23.60 -5.78
N ASP A 158 -21.38 22.93 -5.70
CA ASP A 158 -21.51 21.49 -5.37
C ASP A 158 -20.72 21.12 -4.10
N ILE A 159 -20.78 21.96 -3.09
CA ILE A 159 -20.09 21.71 -1.81
C ILE A 159 -20.95 20.79 -0.97
N GLU A 160 -20.45 19.59 -0.75
CA GLU A 160 -21.08 18.62 0.14
C GLU A 160 -20.39 18.58 1.50
N THR A 161 -21.16 18.27 2.53
CA THR A 161 -20.66 18.13 3.89
C THR A 161 -20.98 16.76 4.47
N ALA A 162 -20.13 16.28 5.35
CA ALA A 162 -20.37 15.08 6.16
C ALA A 162 -20.00 15.35 7.61
N ARG A 163 -20.31 14.40 8.48
CA ARG A 163 -19.93 14.47 9.90
C ARG A 163 -18.71 13.61 10.17
N ALA A 164 -17.71 14.17 10.82
CA ALA A 164 -16.55 13.43 11.29
C ALA A 164 -16.98 12.36 12.33
N GLY A 165 -16.55 11.15 12.14
CA GLY A 165 -17.00 10.06 13.02
C GLY A 165 -16.03 8.88 13.00
N PRO A 166 -16.37 7.80 13.72
CA PRO A 166 -15.53 6.62 13.75
C PRO A 166 -15.50 5.94 12.38
N ALA A 167 -14.33 5.47 11.99
CA ALA A 167 -14.13 4.69 10.77
C ALA A 167 -13.09 3.60 11.00
N SER A 168 -13.20 2.52 10.23
CA SER A 168 -12.24 1.43 10.24
C SER A 168 -11.27 1.62 9.07
N ILE A 169 -10.03 1.96 9.38
CA ILE A 169 -8.98 2.30 8.40
C ILE A 169 -8.18 1.04 8.06
N ALA A 170 -8.08 0.72 6.78
CA ALA A 170 -7.22 -0.35 6.30
C ALA A 170 -5.75 0.08 6.45
N THR A 171 -4.98 -0.74 7.16
CA THR A 171 -3.55 -0.49 7.34
C THR A 171 -2.76 -1.50 6.54
N SER A 172 -1.77 -1.03 5.82
CA SER A 172 -0.81 -1.85 5.10
C SER A 172 0.60 -1.33 5.35
N PHE A 173 1.57 -2.21 5.21
CA PHE A 173 2.97 -1.83 5.26
C PHE A 173 3.74 -2.52 4.13
N GLN A 174 4.80 -1.88 3.70
CA GLN A 174 5.62 -2.38 2.59
C GLN A 174 6.84 -3.14 3.11
N LEU A 175 7.13 -4.27 2.46
CA LEU A 175 8.33 -5.06 2.67
C LEU A 175 9.05 -5.25 1.34
N PRO A 176 10.38 -5.19 1.33
CA PRO A 176 11.15 -5.57 0.16
C PRO A 176 11.12 -7.09 -0.01
N GLY A 177 11.12 -7.53 -1.24
CA GLY A 177 11.16 -8.94 -1.60
C GLY A 177 11.87 -9.19 -2.92
N GLU A 178 12.04 -10.45 -3.23
CA GLU A 178 12.65 -10.95 -4.46
C GLU A 178 11.79 -12.06 -5.06
N ILE A 179 11.64 -12.05 -6.37
CA ILE A 179 11.01 -13.16 -7.08
C ILE A 179 11.99 -14.32 -7.16
N LYS A 180 11.57 -15.49 -6.68
CA LYS A 180 12.33 -16.73 -6.73
C LYS A 180 11.57 -17.80 -7.49
N PHE A 181 12.30 -18.84 -7.90
CA PHE A 181 11.67 -20.04 -8.44
C PHE A 181 10.71 -20.63 -7.40
N ASN A 182 9.64 -21.23 -7.89
CA ASN A 182 8.82 -22.11 -7.07
C ASN A 182 9.56 -23.45 -6.92
N GLU A 183 10.22 -23.64 -5.78
CA GLU A 183 11.04 -24.85 -5.52
C GLU A 183 10.20 -26.13 -5.56
N ASP A 184 8.89 -26.06 -5.22
CA ASP A 184 7.99 -27.21 -5.29
C ASP A 184 7.72 -27.65 -6.75
N ARG A 185 8.05 -26.78 -7.72
CA ARG A 185 7.91 -27.01 -9.16
C ARG A 185 9.25 -26.90 -9.89
N THR A 186 10.35 -27.06 -9.17
CA THR A 186 11.71 -27.03 -9.72
C THR A 186 12.39 -28.36 -9.43
N ALA A 187 13.01 -28.96 -10.44
CA ALA A 187 13.77 -30.20 -10.29
C ALA A 187 15.21 -30.03 -10.74
N HIS A 188 16.11 -30.52 -9.91
CA HIS A 188 17.50 -30.78 -10.28
C HIS A 188 17.55 -32.09 -11.02
N VAL A 189 17.93 -32.07 -12.28
CA VAL A 189 18.06 -33.27 -13.10
C VAL A 189 19.48 -33.77 -12.98
N VAL A 190 19.61 -34.96 -12.41
CA VAL A 190 20.89 -35.61 -12.13
C VAL A 190 20.99 -36.95 -12.86
N PRO A 191 22.13 -37.29 -13.50
CA PRO A 191 22.31 -38.60 -14.08
C PRO A 191 22.52 -39.64 -12.98
N ARG A 192 21.99 -40.84 -13.18
CA ARG A 192 22.18 -41.98 -12.25
C ARG A 192 23.40 -42.81 -12.54
N VAL A 193 24.12 -42.48 -13.61
CA VAL A 193 25.34 -43.17 -14.04
C VAL A 193 26.41 -42.16 -14.41
N ALA A 194 27.63 -42.44 -14.11
CA ALA A 194 28.77 -41.65 -14.60
C ALA A 194 29.04 -41.97 -16.06
N GLY A 195 29.58 -41.01 -16.81
CA GLY A 195 29.91 -41.19 -18.21
C GLY A 195 30.35 -39.93 -18.92
N ILE A 196 30.50 -40.02 -20.25
CA ILE A 196 30.87 -38.92 -21.12
C ILE A 196 29.61 -38.43 -21.87
N VAL A 197 29.39 -37.14 -21.90
CA VAL A 197 28.27 -36.55 -22.61
C VAL A 197 28.48 -36.65 -24.13
N GLU A 198 27.67 -37.46 -24.79
CA GLU A 198 27.70 -37.57 -26.26
C GLU A 198 27.04 -36.41 -26.95
N ARG A 199 25.87 -36.00 -26.42
CA ARG A 199 25.05 -34.94 -27.01
C ARG A 199 24.17 -34.26 -25.98
N VAL A 200 24.02 -32.94 -26.13
CA VAL A 200 23.04 -32.13 -25.41
C VAL A 200 21.97 -31.70 -26.40
N ALA A 201 20.70 -31.99 -26.12
CA ALA A 201 19.60 -31.79 -27.05
C ALA A 201 18.83 -30.49 -26.79
N VAL A 202 19.12 -29.77 -25.68
CA VAL A 202 18.38 -28.59 -25.23
C VAL A 202 19.30 -27.45 -24.82
N SER A 203 18.76 -26.23 -24.82
CA SER A 203 19.46 -25.00 -24.44
C SER A 203 18.80 -24.34 -23.22
N ILE A 204 19.56 -23.47 -22.52
CA ILE A 204 19.02 -22.62 -21.45
C ILE A 204 17.89 -21.76 -22.02
N GLY A 205 16.80 -21.59 -21.27
CA GLY A 205 15.60 -20.85 -21.65
C GLY A 205 14.62 -21.64 -22.53
N GLN A 206 15.01 -22.85 -22.99
CA GLN A 206 14.14 -23.68 -23.80
C GLN A 206 13.04 -24.33 -22.96
N ARG A 207 11.80 -24.29 -23.45
CA ARG A 207 10.68 -25.05 -22.87
C ARG A 207 10.77 -26.51 -23.30
N VAL A 208 10.56 -27.40 -22.35
CA VAL A 208 10.60 -28.85 -22.55
C VAL A 208 9.31 -29.49 -22.04
N GLU A 209 8.94 -30.62 -22.64
CA GLU A 209 7.82 -31.44 -22.22
C GLU A 209 8.29 -32.58 -21.29
N GLN A 210 7.39 -33.16 -20.52
CA GLN A 210 7.68 -34.34 -19.71
C GLN A 210 8.20 -35.48 -20.58
N GLY A 211 9.33 -36.09 -20.17
CA GLY A 211 9.95 -37.19 -20.90
C GLY A 211 10.77 -36.74 -22.12
N GLN A 212 10.84 -35.46 -22.46
CA GLN A 212 11.68 -34.96 -23.55
C GLN A 212 13.16 -35.23 -23.29
N LEU A 213 13.88 -35.62 -24.32
CA LEU A 213 15.33 -35.89 -24.23
C LEU A 213 16.09 -34.59 -23.99
N LEU A 214 16.88 -34.57 -22.92
CA LEU A 214 17.75 -33.45 -22.55
C LEU A 214 19.20 -33.67 -22.99
N ALA A 215 19.76 -34.85 -22.68
CA ALA A 215 21.12 -35.23 -23.03
C ALA A 215 21.25 -36.76 -23.18
N VAL A 216 22.31 -37.16 -23.87
CA VAL A 216 22.74 -38.54 -23.99
C VAL A 216 24.13 -38.68 -23.39
N ILE A 217 24.28 -39.61 -22.46
CA ILE A 217 25.53 -39.89 -21.76
C ILE A 217 26.00 -41.31 -22.12
N ALA A 218 27.22 -41.45 -22.56
CA ALA A 218 27.88 -42.74 -22.76
C ALA A 218 28.46 -43.22 -21.45
N SER A 219 27.93 -44.34 -20.92
CA SER A 219 28.33 -44.90 -19.65
C SER A 219 28.81 -46.37 -19.81
N THR A 220 30.00 -46.66 -19.34
CA THR A 220 30.58 -48.02 -19.31
C THR A 220 29.87 -48.90 -18.28
N ASP A 221 29.52 -48.33 -17.09
CA ASP A 221 28.79 -49.06 -16.07
C ASP A 221 27.42 -49.54 -16.58
N LEU A 222 26.69 -48.67 -17.32
CA LEU A 222 25.43 -49.06 -17.93
C LEU A 222 25.62 -50.17 -18.98
N ALA A 223 26.67 -50.11 -19.78
CA ALA A 223 26.98 -51.15 -20.76
C ALA A 223 27.23 -52.48 -20.08
N ASP A 224 27.99 -52.48 -18.99
CA ASP A 224 28.26 -53.69 -18.19
C ASP A 224 26.99 -54.29 -17.59
N ARG A 225 26.11 -53.47 -16.99
CA ARG A 225 24.82 -53.91 -16.44
C ARG A 225 23.88 -54.49 -17.50
N ARG A 226 23.83 -53.90 -18.68
CA ARG A 226 23.02 -54.41 -19.80
C ARG A 226 23.62 -55.73 -20.35
N SER A 227 24.94 -55.83 -20.44
CA SER A 227 25.62 -57.04 -20.85
C SER A 227 25.41 -58.20 -19.83
N GLU A 228 25.43 -57.88 -18.52
CA GLU A 228 25.10 -58.82 -17.44
C GLU A 228 23.66 -59.35 -17.61
N LEU A 229 22.69 -58.45 -17.86
CA LEU A 229 21.31 -58.84 -18.08
C LEU A 229 21.16 -59.74 -19.33
N LEU A 230 21.72 -59.32 -20.46
CA LEU A 230 21.66 -60.13 -21.69
C LEU A 230 22.24 -61.52 -21.49
N SER A 231 23.38 -61.64 -20.80
CA SER A 231 24.01 -62.91 -20.48
C SER A 231 23.14 -63.78 -19.56
N ALA A 232 22.53 -63.17 -18.53
CA ALA A 232 21.62 -63.86 -17.63
C ALA A 232 20.34 -64.33 -18.34
N GLU A 233 19.79 -63.55 -19.26
CA GLU A 233 18.60 -63.91 -20.07
C GLU A 233 18.92 -65.05 -21.03
N ARG A 234 20.10 -65.08 -21.65
CA ARG A 234 20.52 -66.16 -22.50
C ARG A 234 20.69 -67.46 -21.70
N ARG A 235 21.29 -67.39 -20.50
CA ARG A 235 21.43 -68.57 -19.59
C ARG A 235 20.05 -69.06 -19.15
N LEU A 236 19.13 -68.13 -18.80
CA LEU A 236 17.76 -68.48 -18.43
C LEU A 236 17.07 -69.25 -19.57
N GLN A 237 17.16 -68.69 -20.80
CA GLN A 237 16.57 -69.33 -21.97
C GLN A 237 17.12 -70.76 -22.20
N ALA A 238 18.45 -70.99 -22.06
CA ALA A 238 19.10 -72.28 -22.17
C ALA A 238 18.60 -73.24 -21.07
N ALA A 239 18.55 -72.75 -19.81
CA ALA A 239 18.07 -73.55 -18.68
C ALA A 239 16.57 -73.93 -18.83
N ARG A 240 15.75 -73.07 -19.35
CA ARG A 240 14.35 -73.41 -19.67
C ARG A 240 14.20 -74.50 -20.71
N THR A 241 15.00 -74.38 -21.77
CA THR A 241 15.00 -75.41 -22.83
C THR A 241 15.50 -76.74 -22.29
N SER A 242 16.58 -76.79 -21.49
CA SER A 242 17.10 -77.97 -20.88
C SER A 242 16.07 -78.58 -19.91
N HIS A 243 15.53 -77.83 -19.00
CA HIS A 243 14.51 -78.31 -18.04
C HIS A 243 13.27 -78.87 -18.77
N ALA A 244 12.75 -78.21 -19.82
CA ALA A 244 11.60 -78.72 -20.61
C ALA A 244 11.98 -80.07 -21.24
N ARG A 245 13.14 -80.21 -21.80
CA ARG A 245 13.64 -81.49 -22.39
C ARG A 245 13.75 -82.59 -21.36
N GLU A 246 14.45 -82.33 -20.23
CA GLU A 246 14.67 -83.36 -19.17
C GLU A 246 13.34 -83.75 -18.52
N ARG A 247 12.40 -82.84 -18.39
CA ARG A 247 11.04 -83.11 -17.93
C ARG A 247 10.31 -84.11 -18.84
N THR A 248 10.36 -83.94 -20.18
CA THR A 248 9.72 -84.82 -21.15
C THR A 248 10.38 -86.17 -21.11
N LEU A 249 11.77 -86.29 -21.07
CA LEU A 249 12.48 -87.53 -21.01
C LEU A 249 12.17 -88.29 -19.72
N TRP A 250 12.02 -87.58 -18.58
CA TRP A 250 11.65 -88.23 -17.31
C TRP A 250 10.22 -88.72 -17.31
N GLU A 251 9.27 -87.93 -17.82
CA GLU A 251 7.86 -88.33 -17.99
C GLU A 251 7.73 -89.56 -18.89
N GLU A 252 8.58 -89.70 -19.91
CA GLU A 252 8.68 -90.85 -20.81
C GLU A 252 9.52 -92.00 -20.21
N ARG A 253 10.04 -91.83 -18.98
CA ARG A 253 10.92 -92.87 -18.28
C ARG A 253 12.24 -93.15 -19.00
N ILE A 254 12.76 -92.16 -19.77
CA ILE A 254 14.02 -92.33 -20.51
C ILE A 254 15.20 -91.81 -19.66
N SER A 255 15.03 -90.77 -18.84
CA SER A 255 16.09 -90.23 -17.96
C SER A 255 15.79 -90.46 -16.48
N ALA A 256 16.81 -90.32 -15.62
CA ALA A 256 16.68 -90.44 -14.18
C ALA A 256 15.98 -89.16 -13.57
N GLU A 257 15.21 -89.33 -12.50
CA GLU A 257 14.61 -88.25 -11.75
C GLU A 257 15.67 -87.23 -11.28
N GLN A 258 16.86 -87.68 -10.95
CA GLN A 258 17.94 -86.79 -10.55
C GLN A 258 18.30 -85.77 -11.63
N ASP A 259 18.29 -86.15 -12.91
CA ASP A 259 18.61 -85.22 -14.04
C ASP A 259 17.53 -84.13 -14.20
N TYR A 260 16.27 -84.58 -14.05
CA TYR A 260 15.17 -83.56 -14.02
C TYR A 260 15.27 -82.63 -12.86
N LEU A 261 15.49 -83.07 -11.62
CA LEU A 261 15.66 -82.25 -10.43
C LEU A 261 16.87 -81.32 -10.56
N GLN A 262 17.97 -81.80 -11.14
CA GLN A 262 19.15 -80.98 -11.39
C GLN A 262 18.82 -79.85 -12.42
N ALA A 263 18.14 -80.17 -13.51
CA ALA A 263 17.71 -79.18 -14.49
C ALA A 263 16.71 -78.13 -13.88
N GLN A 264 15.86 -78.57 -12.94
CA GLN A 264 14.97 -77.68 -12.20
C GLN A 264 15.71 -76.67 -11.30
N VAL A 265 16.77 -77.17 -10.60
CA VAL A 265 17.65 -76.31 -9.78
C VAL A 265 18.32 -75.23 -10.66
N GLN A 266 18.95 -75.73 -11.79
CA GLN A 266 19.61 -74.82 -12.72
C GLN A 266 18.66 -73.74 -13.31
N LEU A 267 17.42 -74.13 -13.60
CA LEU A 267 16.39 -73.16 -14.04
C LEU A 267 16.12 -72.09 -12.99
N ARG A 268 15.94 -72.50 -11.71
CA ARG A 268 15.70 -71.55 -10.63
C ARG A 268 16.89 -70.62 -10.41
N GLU A 269 18.12 -71.13 -10.43
CA GLU A 269 19.30 -70.28 -10.34
C GLU A 269 19.39 -69.28 -11.48
N ALA A 270 19.10 -69.67 -12.70
CA ALA A 270 19.09 -68.80 -13.85
C ALA A 270 17.97 -67.78 -13.77
N GLU A 271 16.78 -68.09 -13.22
CA GLU A 271 15.67 -67.17 -12.97
C GLU A 271 16.07 -66.11 -11.97
N ILE A 272 16.67 -66.49 -10.84
CA ILE A 272 17.15 -65.56 -9.82
C ILE A 272 18.23 -64.63 -10.40
N ALA A 273 19.19 -65.16 -11.17
CA ALA A 273 20.24 -64.35 -11.80
C ALA A 273 19.67 -63.31 -12.78
N ALA A 274 18.72 -63.70 -13.63
CA ALA A 274 18.06 -62.80 -14.57
C ALA A 274 17.22 -61.76 -13.85
N GLN A 275 16.50 -62.12 -12.79
CA GLN A 275 15.73 -61.22 -11.97
C GLN A 275 16.61 -60.18 -11.28
N ASN A 276 17.74 -60.61 -10.67
CA ASN A 276 18.70 -59.71 -10.05
C ASN A 276 19.29 -58.69 -11.05
N ALA A 277 19.70 -59.18 -12.23
CA ALA A 277 20.24 -58.30 -13.26
C ALA A 277 19.19 -57.25 -13.75
N ARG A 278 17.92 -57.64 -13.87
CA ARG A 278 16.82 -56.72 -14.20
C ARG A 278 16.61 -55.68 -13.09
N GLN A 279 16.64 -56.10 -11.83
CA GLN A 279 16.48 -55.18 -10.70
C GLN A 279 17.61 -54.14 -10.64
N LYS A 280 18.85 -54.58 -10.82
CA LYS A 280 20.02 -53.68 -10.90
C LYS A 280 19.86 -52.63 -12.00
N LEU A 281 19.38 -53.03 -13.18
CA LEU A 281 19.16 -52.10 -14.30
C LEU A 281 17.96 -51.16 -14.07
N ALA A 282 16.88 -51.69 -13.49
CA ALA A 282 15.69 -50.89 -13.14
C ALA A 282 16.02 -49.79 -12.11
N ALA A 283 16.92 -50.07 -11.14
CA ALA A 283 17.39 -49.08 -10.17
C ALA A 283 18.06 -47.86 -10.82
N LEU A 284 18.64 -48.01 -12.00
CA LEU A 284 19.21 -46.92 -12.80
C LEU A 284 18.17 -46.17 -13.62
N ASN A 285 16.90 -46.60 -13.59
CA ASN A 285 15.82 -46.08 -14.43
C ASN A 285 16.15 -46.13 -15.94
N ALA A 286 16.94 -47.11 -16.33
CA ALA A 286 17.37 -47.30 -17.70
C ALA A 286 16.54 -48.41 -18.37
N PRO A 287 15.97 -48.20 -19.57
CA PRO A 287 15.25 -49.26 -20.28
C PRO A 287 16.19 -50.42 -20.65
N ALA A 288 15.69 -51.66 -20.52
CA ALA A 288 16.44 -52.87 -20.85
C ALA A 288 16.74 -52.97 -22.35
N SER A 289 15.86 -52.45 -23.21
CA SER A 289 16.01 -52.45 -24.66
C SER A 289 16.50 -51.06 -25.11
N ALA A 290 17.76 -50.95 -25.49
CA ALA A 290 18.30 -49.77 -26.17
C ALA A 290 19.11 -50.23 -27.38
N SER A 291 19.13 -49.41 -28.43
CA SER A 291 19.90 -49.67 -29.65
C SER A 291 21.41 -49.66 -29.43
N ALA A 292 21.87 -49.03 -28.31
CA ALA A 292 23.27 -49.05 -27.86
C ALA A 292 23.33 -49.32 -26.36
N LEU A 293 24.21 -50.27 -25.96
CA LEU A 293 24.30 -50.71 -24.56
C LEU A 293 24.79 -49.59 -23.61
N ASN A 294 25.64 -48.72 -24.09
CA ASN A 294 26.29 -47.68 -23.28
C ASN A 294 25.53 -46.37 -23.18
N ARG A 295 24.41 -46.17 -23.93
CA ARG A 295 23.68 -44.89 -23.96
C ARG A 295 22.70 -44.79 -22.84
N PHE A 296 22.84 -43.75 -22.00
CA PHE A 296 21.90 -43.30 -20.99
C PHE A 296 21.23 -42.02 -21.47
N GLU A 297 19.91 -42.03 -21.57
CA GLU A 297 19.10 -40.90 -21.98
C GLU A 297 18.61 -40.17 -20.76
N LEU A 298 19.05 -38.92 -20.59
CA LEU A 298 18.58 -38.01 -19.55
C LEU A 298 17.35 -37.28 -20.05
N ARG A 299 16.22 -37.43 -19.36
CA ARG A 299 14.93 -36.91 -19.79
C ARG A 299 14.33 -35.96 -18.75
N ALA A 300 13.50 -35.02 -19.20
CA ALA A 300 12.81 -34.08 -18.33
C ALA A 300 11.77 -34.77 -17.43
N PRO A 301 11.78 -34.51 -16.12
CA PRO A 301 10.86 -35.14 -15.18
C PRO A 301 9.41 -34.64 -15.32
N PHE A 302 9.24 -33.38 -15.73
CA PHE A 302 7.96 -32.74 -16.00
C PHE A 302 8.12 -31.66 -17.08
N ALA A 303 7.00 -31.07 -17.55
CA ALA A 303 7.02 -29.98 -18.52
C ALA A 303 7.44 -28.67 -17.83
N GLY A 304 8.45 -27.98 -18.35
CA GLY A 304 9.00 -26.76 -17.75
C GLY A 304 9.98 -26.06 -18.66
N THR A 305 10.77 -25.15 -18.10
CA THR A 305 11.83 -24.41 -18.79
C THR A 305 13.18 -24.80 -18.20
N ILE A 306 14.19 -24.97 -19.05
CA ILE A 306 15.59 -25.18 -18.62
C ILE A 306 16.12 -23.86 -18.08
N VAL A 307 16.33 -23.77 -16.78
CA VAL A 307 16.81 -22.54 -16.13
C VAL A 307 18.32 -22.56 -15.90
N GLU A 308 18.90 -23.77 -15.74
CA GLU A 308 20.35 -23.97 -15.63
C GLU A 308 20.79 -25.19 -16.45
N LYS A 309 22.02 -25.12 -16.96
CA LYS A 309 22.68 -26.18 -17.71
C LYS A 309 24.16 -26.18 -17.38
N HIS A 310 24.62 -27.29 -16.75
CA HIS A 310 25.99 -27.46 -16.28
C HIS A 310 26.70 -28.66 -16.96
N LEU A 311 26.49 -28.83 -18.27
CA LEU A 311 27.16 -29.85 -19.05
C LEU A 311 27.37 -29.42 -20.50
N ALA A 312 28.42 -29.93 -21.10
CA ALA A 312 28.77 -29.73 -22.51
C ALA A 312 29.09 -31.08 -23.20
N PRO A 313 28.91 -31.19 -24.54
CA PRO A 313 29.34 -32.36 -25.28
C PRO A 313 30.83 -32.63 -25.10
N GLY A 314 31.20 -33.92 -24.85
CA GLY A 314 32.58 -34.37 -24.57
C GLY A 314 32.99 -34.25 -23.10
N GLU A 315 32.19 -33.66 -22.24
CA GLU A 315 32.45 -33.52 -20.80
C GLU A 315 32.19 -34.84 -20.06
N ALA A 316 33.03 -35.14 -19.08
CA ALA A 316 32.79 -36.25 -18.14
C ALA A 316 31.89 -35.81 -17.00
N VAL A 317 30.81 -36.54 -16.76
CA VAL A 317 29.87 -36.27 -15.67
C VAL A 317 29.86 -37.41 -14.67
N ALA A 318 29.83 -37.06 -13.39
CA ALA A 318 29.68 -38.03 -12.31
C ALA A 318 28.18 -38.38 -12.12
N ALA A 319 27.94 -39.55 -11.55
CA ALA A 319 26.62 -39.86 -11.02
C ALA A 319 26.25 -38.82 -9.96
N ASP A 320 24.97 -38.48 -9.88
CA ASP A 320 24.41 -37.48 -8.95
C ASP A 320 24.89 -36.01 -9.15
N ALA A 321 25.62 -35.71 -10.22
CA ALA A 321 25.96 -34.34 -10.58
C ALA A 321 24.68 -33.56 -11.02
N ASN A 322 24.47 -32.34 -10.50
CA ASN A 322 23.40 -31.48 -11.00
C ASN A 322 23.75 -30.96 -12.39
N VAL A 323 23.12 -31.50 -13.42
CA VAL A 323 23.45 -31.13 -14.82
C VAL A 323 22.43 -30.22 -15.48
N PHE A 324 21.17 -30.27 -15.05
CA PHE A 324 20.14 -29.31 -15.46
C PHE A 324 19.26 -28.96 -14.27
N VAL A 325 18.71 -27.74 -14.33
CA VAL A 325 17.59 -27.34 -13.50
C VAL A 325 16.40 -27.04 -14.41
N VAL A 326 15.30 -27.77 -14.18
CA VAL A 326 14.03 -27.59 -14.91
C VAL A 326 13.02 -27.00 -13.95
N SER A 327 12.40 -25.87 -14.31
CA SER A 327 11.42 -25.19 -13.49
C SER A 327 10.14 -24.90 -14.28
N ASP A 328 8.98 -25.14 -13.66
CA ASP A 328 7.69 -24.69 -14.15
C ASP A 328 7.49 -23.24 -13.70
N LEU A 329 7.70 -22.31 -14.64
CA LEU A 329 7.58 -20.87 -14.42
C LEU A 329 6.14 -20.34 -14.46
N SER A 330 5.13 -21.21 -14.56
CA SER A 330 3.71 -20.78 -14.49
C SER A 330 3.33 -20.20 -13.14
N THR A 331 4.11 -20.52 -12.11
CA THR A 331 4.05 -19.92 -10.77
C THR A 331 5.46 -19.61 -10.30
N VAL A 332 5.57 -18.50 -9.56
CA VAL A 332 6.82 -18.07 -8.91
C VAL A 332 6.54 -17.70 -7.46
N TRP A 333 7.58 -17.62 -6.66
CA TRP A 333 7.49 -17.13 -5.30
C TRP A 333 7.97 -15.68 -5.22
N ALA A 334 7.21 -14.83 -4.51
CA ALA A 334 7.76 -13.59 -3.97
C ALA A 334 8.21 -13.89 -2.54
N GLU A 335 9.52 -13.92 -2.32
CA GLU A 335 10.14 -14.13 -1.01
C GLU A 335 10.41 -12.78 -0.37
N LEU A 336 9.92 -12.58 0.86
CA LEU A 336 9.97 -11.35 1.63
C LEU A 336 10.94 -11.50 2.78
N ALA A 337 11.69 -10.45 3.07
CA ALA A 337 12.47 -10.32 4.29
C ALA A 337 11.63 -9.62 5.37
N VAL A 338 11.08 -10.37 6.32
CA VAL A 338 10.21 -9.86 7.38
C VAL A 338 11.02 -9.56 8.63
N PRO A 339 11.14 -8.29 9.05
CA PRO A 339 11.82 -7.94 10.30
C PRO A 339 11.09 -8.53 11.52
N ALA A 340 11.83 -8.90 12.56
CA ALA A 340 11.28 -9.52 13.77
C ALA A 340 10.12 -8.72 14.40
N GLN A 341 10.18 -7.40 14.33
CA GLN A 341 9.15 -6.48 14.85
C GLN A 341 7.80 -6.58 14.12
N ARG A 342 7.80 -7.08 12.86
CA ARG A 342 6.61 -7.20 12.00
C ARG A 342 6.08 -8.63 11.90
N LEU A 343 6.71 -9.60 12.56
CA LEU A 343 6.27 -11.00 12.48
C LEU A 343 4.84 -11.24 12.96
N ASN A 344 4.38 -10.46 13.95
CA ASN A 344 3.00 -10.56 14.42
C ASN A 344 1.97 -10.10 13.38
N ASP A 345 2.38 -9.21 12.49
CA ASP A 345 1.53 -8.64 11.43
C ASP A 345 1.54 -9.51 10.16
N VAL A 346 2.61 -10.31 9.95
CA VAL A 346 2.79 -11.19 8.79
C VAL A 346 2.39 -12.61 9.15
N ARG A 347 1.20 -13.04 8.73
CA ARG A 347 0.67 -14.38 9.01
C ARG A 347 0.26 -15.09 7.73
N VAL A 348 0.36 -16.42 7.75
CA VAL A 348 -0.15 -17.26 6.65
C VAL A 348 -1.63 -16.97 6.42
N GLY A 349 -2.02 -16.85 5.16
CA GLY A 349 -3.39 -16.55 4.72
C GLY A 349 -3.71 -15.05 4.58
N ARG A 350 -2.83 -14.15 5.03
CA ARG A 350 -3.01 -12.70 4.82
C ARG A 350 -2.84 -12.33 3.36
N ASP A 351 -3.68 -11.39 2.91
CA ASP A 351 -3.60 -10.84 1.57
C ASP A 351 -2.41 -9.87 1.45
N ALA A 352 -1.78 -9.90 0.30
CA ALA A 352 -0.67 -9.04 -0.02
C ALA A 352 -0.68 -8.67 -1.50
N THR A 353 -0.19 -7.48 -1.82
CA THR A 353 -0.03 -7.01 -3.20
C THR A 353 1.46 -6.87 -3.51
N VAL A 354 1.90 -7.60 -4.52
CA VAL A 354 3.28 -7.54 -5.02
C VAL A 354 3.33 -6.54 -6.19
N SER A 355 4.26 -5.62 -6.13
CA SER A 355 4.51 -4.63 -7.18
C SER A 355 5.98 -4.62 -7.57
N ALA A 356 6.27 -4.54 -8.86
CA ALA A 356 7.62 -4.40 -9.37
C ALA A 356 7.89 -2.93 -9.72
N ALA A 357 9.05 -2.42 -9.28
CA ALA A 357 9.46 -1.05 -9.63
C ALA A 357 9.81 -0.88 -11.11
N ALA A 358 10.15 -2.00 -11.80
CA ALA A 358 10.63 -1.98 -13.19
C ALA A 358 9.50 -1.91 -14.23
N PHE A 359 8.26 -2.21 -13.87
CA PHE A 359 7.07 -2.14 -14.74
C PHE A 359 5.82 -2.03 -13.87
N ASP A 360 4.81 -1.32 -14.36
CA ASP A 360 3.55 -1.04 -13.63
C ASP A 360 2.66 -2.28 -13.44
N SER A 361 3.26 -3.43 -13.13
CA SER A 361 2.52 -4.66 -12.85
C SER A 361 2.33 -4.85 -11.35
N LYS A 362 1.09 -5.13 -10.99
CA LYS A 362 0.70 -5.51 -9.63
C LYS A 362 0.04 -6.88 -9.66
N ALA A 363 0.41 -7.73 -8.74
CA ALA A 363 -0.21 -9.03 -8.56
C ALA A 363 -0.68 -9.18 -7.11
N GLY A 364 -1.94 -9.57 -6.93
CA GLY A 364 -2.46 -9.98 -5.63
C GLY A 364 -2.05 -11.41 -5.32
N GLY A 365 -1.73 -11.68 -4.06
CA GLY A 365 -1.44 -13.03 -3.57
C GLY A 365 -1.70 -13.14 -2.09
N ARG A 366 -1.52 -14.35 -1.56
CA ARG A 366 -1.61 -14.61 -0.12
C ARG A 366 -0.30 -15.14 0.40
N ILE A 367 0.04 -14.75 1.62
CA ILE A 367 1.18 -15.30 2.32
C ILE A 367 0.94 -16.80 2.54
N ALA A 368 1.72 -17.63 1.84
CA ALA A 368 1.61 -19.08 1.90
C ALA A 368 2.47 -19.69 3.01
N TYR A 369 3.56 -19.00 3.35
CA TYR A 369 4.52 -19.49 4.33
C TYR A 369 5.19 -18.34 5.07
N VAL A 370 5.46 -18.53 6.35
CA VAL A 370 6.29 -17.66 7.19
C VAL A 370 7.31 -18.53 7.93
N GLY A 371 8.58 -18.25 7.74
CA GLY A 371 9.68 -18.99 8.35
C GLY A 371 9.68 -18.86 9.87
N ALA A 372 9.94 -19.98 10.54
CA ALA A 372 10.06 -20.03 12.00
C ALA A 372 11.43 -19.54 12.51
N LEU A 373 12.44 -19.47 11.62
CA LEU A 373 13.81 -19.10 11.96
C LEU A 373 14.09 -17.68 11.46
N LEU A 374 14.80 -16.92 12.26
CA LEU A 374 15.39 -15.66 11.85
C LEU A 374 16.79 -15.89 11.29
N GLY A 375 17.09 -15.28 10.15
CA GLY A 375 18.43 -15.26 9.59
C GLY A 375 19.39 -14.57 10.57
N GLU A 376 20.52 -15.20 10.85
CA GLU A 376 21.49 -14.71 11.86
C GLU A 376 22.04 -13.33 11.51
N GLN A 377 22.32 -13.08 10.24
CA GLN A 377 22.89 -11.81 9.77
C GLN A 377 21.83 -10.74 9.54
N THR A 378 20.71 -11.11 8.95
CA THR A 378 19.64 -10.18 8.53
C THR A 378 18.63 -9.88 9.63
N ARG A 379 18.51 -10.79 10.63
CA ARG A 379 17.49 -10.77 11.68
C ARG A 379 16.05 -10.68 11.13
N THR A 380 15.85 -11.23 9.93
CA THR A 380 14.57 -11.31 9.25
C THR A 380 14.14 -12.75 9.09
N ALA A 381 12.84 -13.00 9.12
CA ALA A 381 12.25 -14.27 8.71
C ALA A 381 11.89 -14.22 7.23
N ALA A 382 12.03 -15.32 6.52
CA ALA A 382 11.53 -15.44 5.17
C ALA A 382 10.01 -15.66 5.19
N ALA A 383 9.27 -14.90 4.40
CA ALA A 383 7.88 -15.21 4.10
C ALA A 383 7.72 -15.35 2.58
N ARG A 384 6.76 -16.17 2.15
CA ARG A 384 6.58 -16.48 0.72
C ARG A 384 5.14 -16.25 0.30
N ILE A 385 4.99 -15.66 -0.86
CA ILE A 385 3.73 -15.49 -1.57
C ILE A 385 3.83 -16.26 -2.88
N VAL A 386 2.85 -17.10 -3.19
CA VAL A 386 2.78 -17.78 -4.48
C VAL A 386 2.07 -16.87 -5.47
N LEU A 387 2.76 -16.53 -6.56
CA LEU A 387 2.24 -15.70 -7.63
C LEU A 387 1.97 -16.54 -8.87
N ALA A 388 0.80 -16.36 -9.48
CA ALA A 388 0.53 -16.84 -10.83
C ALA A 388 1.33 -16.04 -11.85
N ASN A 389 1.94 -16.71 -12.82
CA ASN A 389 2.83 -16.10 -13.81
C ASN A 389 2.53 -16.63 -15.23
N PRO A 390 1.28 -16.53 -15.72
CA PRO A 390 0.90 -17.08 -17.01
C PRO A 390 1.66 -16.47 -18.18
N ASP A 391 1.96 -15.18 -18.08
CA ASP A 391 2.61 -14.41 -19.16
C ASP A 391 4.15 -14.33 -18.98
N GLY A 392 4.72 -14.97 -17.95
CA GLY A 392 6.15 -14.93 -17.67
C GLY A 392 6.67 -13.54 -17.29
N ALA A 393 5.80 -12.63 -16.84
CA ALA A 393 6.16 -11.27 -16.46
C ALA A 393 7.05 -11.24 -15.20
N TRP A 394 6.78 -12.11 -14.25
CA TRP A 394 7.54 -12.24 -13.02
C TRP A 394 8.74 -13.17 -13.25
N ARG A 395 9.93 -12.60 -13.27
CA ARG A 395 11.17 -13.37 -13.50
C ARG A 395 11.94 -13.55 -12.21
N PRO A 396 12.39 -14.75 -11.88
CA PRO A 396 13.29 -14.98 -10.75
C PRO A 396 14.52 -14.06 -10.80
N GLY A 397 14.90 -13.50 -9.63
CA GLY A 397 15.93 -12.48 -9.52
C GLY A 397 15.41 -11.04 -9.53
N MET A 398 14.11 -10.80 -9.78
CA MET A 398 13.53 -9.46 -9.74
C MET A 398 13.26 -9.01 -8.31
N PHE A 399 13.65 -7.77 -7.99
CA PHE A 399 13.26 -7.12 -6.74
C PHE A 399 11.84 -6.55 -6.85
N VAL A 400 11.09 -6.73 -5.78
CA VAL A 400 9.68 -6.34 -5.67
C VAL A 400 9.41 -5.64 -4.35
N ASN A 401 8.40 -4.79 -4.35
CA ASN A 401 7.82 -4.24 -3.13
C ASN A 401 6.49 -4.95 -2.86
N VAL A 402 6.34 -5.43 -1.66
CA VAL A 402 5.14 -6.15 -1.24
C VAL A 402 4.42 -5.36 -0.17
N SER A 403 3.20 -4.94 -0.48
CA SER A 403 2.28 -4.35 0.48
C SER A 403 1.48 -5.47 1.15
N VAL A 404 1.72 -5.65 2.44
CA VAL A 404 1.03 -6.64 3.27
C VAL A 404 -0.13 -5.95 3.98
N ASP A 405 -1.32 -6.53 3.89
CA ASP A 405 -2.49 -6.05 4.62
C ASP A 405 -2.33 -6.39 6.12
N ALA A 406 -2.23 -5.35 6.95
CA ALA A 406 -2.15 -5.48 8.40
C ALA A 406 -3.54 -5.54 9.07
N GLY A 407 -4.61 -5.49 8.26
CA GLY A 407 -5.99 -5.49 8.72
C GLY A 407 -6.55 -4.09 8.90
N ARG A 408 -7.67 -4.00 9.56
CA ARG A 408 -8.35 -2.73 9.83
C ARG A 408 -8.17 -2.33 11.29
N GLN A 409 -7.99 -1.04 11.50
CA GLN A 409 -7.89 -0.46 12.83
C GLN A 409 -8.92 0.66 12.96
N ASP A 410 -9.64 0.68 14.07
CA ASP A 410 -10.65 1.69 14.30
C ASP A 410 -9.99 3.02 14.69
N ALA A 411 -10.47 4.09 14.08
CA ALA A 411 -10.14 5.47 14.38
C ALA A 411 -11.39 6.15 14.96
N PRO A 412 -11.29 6.83 16.11
CA PRO A 412 -12.45 7.47 16.74
C PRO A 412 -12.98 8.65 15.91
N VAL A 413 -12.09 9.33 15.20
CA VAL A 413 -12.42 10.44 14.30
C VAL A 413 -11.69 10.23 12.99
N ALA A 414 -12.43 10.13 11.91
CA ALA A 414 -11.91 10.03 10.56
C ALA A 414 -12.74 10.89 9.60
N ILE A 415 -12.11 11.32 8.54
CA ILE A 415 -12.70 12.11 7.45
C ILE A 415 -12.34 11.51 6.09
N ALA A 416 -13.06 11.90 5.05
CA ALA A 416 -12.70 11.55 3.68
C ALA A 416 -11.32 12.13 3.32
N ASN A 417 -10.50 11.36 2.62
CA ASN A 417 -9.15 11.77 2.24
C ASN A 417 -9.15 13.04 1.38
N ASP A 418 -10.13 13.18 0.49
CA ASP A 418 -10.28 14.31 -0.43
C ASP A 418 -10.69 15.62 0.28
N ALA A 419 -11.18 15.54 1.52
CA ALA A 419 -11.51 16.69 2.34
C ALA A 419 -10.28 17.41 2.90
N LEU A 420 -9.13 16.72 2.97
CA LEU A 420 -7.91 17.24 3.52
C LEU A 420 -7.22 18.19 2.53
N GLN A 421 -6.98 19.43 2.93
CA GLN A 421 -6.30 20.46 2.15
C GLN A 421 -5.01 20.89 2.85
N GLN A 422 -4.04 21.38 2.07
CA GLN A 422 -2.86 22.06 2.61
C GLN A 422 -3.11 23.57 2.58
N ILE A 423 -3.14 24.21 3.74
CA ILE A 423 -3.32 25.66 3.89
C ILE A 423 -2.18 26.17 4.77
N ASP A 424 -1.43 27.16 4.28
CA ASP A 424 -0.25 27.73 4.95
C ASP A 424 0.78 26.69 5.42
N GLY A 425 0.94 25.61 4.65
CA GLY A 425 1.87 24.52 4.95
C GLY A 425 1.36 23.51 5.99
N ALA A 426 0.15 23.70 6.55
CA ALA A 426 -0.46 22.79 7.51
C ALA A 426 -1.65 22.02 6.90
N PRO A 427 -1.81 20.72 7.24
CA PRO A 427 -3.02 19.98 6.86
C PRO A 427 -4.24 20.59 7.56
N SER A 428 -5.27 20.90 6.77
CA SER A 428 -6.46 21.59 7.25
C SER A 428 -7.74 21.05 6.61
N VAL A 429 -8.84 21.19 7.29
CA VAL A 429 -10.18 20.78 6.85
C VAL A 429 -11.14 21.97 6.95
N PHE A 430 -12.00 22.14 5.96
CA PHE A 430 -13.05 23.16 6.07
C PHE A 430 -14.21 22.64 6.90
N VAL A 431 -14.48 23.30 8.00
CA VAL A 431 -15.59 22.99 8.90
C VAL A 431 -16.72 24.01 8.73
N ARG A 432 -17.97 23.55 8.87
CA ARG A 432 -19.12 24.42 8.81
C ARG A 432 -19.28 25.21 10.10
N SER A 433 -19.54 26.51 9.99
CA SER A 433 -19.82 27.40 11.11
C SER A 433 -21.11 28.18 10.86
N SER A 434 -21.57 28.95 11.88
CA SER A 434 -22.72 29.86 11.73
C SER A 434 -22.46 31.01 10.74
N LYS A 435 -21.20 31.30 10.43
CA LYS A 435 -20.77 32.40 9.51
C LYS A 435 -20.24 31.86 8.17
N GLY A 436 -20.46 30.60 7.83
CA GLY A 436 -19.94 29.99 6.60
C GLY A 436 -18.97 28.84 6.88
N PHE A 437 -17.85 28.80 6.16
CA PHE A 437 -16.84 27.73 6.30
C PHE A 437 -15.54 28.31 6.86
N VAL A 438 -14.89 27.55 7.71
CA VAL A 438 -13.64 27.94 8.37
C VAL A 438 -12.60 26.86 8.13
N ALA A 439 -11.40 27.26 7.72
CA ALA A 439 -10.25 26.38 7.62
C ALA A 439 -9.74 26.03 9.03
N GLN A 440 -9.85 24.76 9.38
CA GLN A 440 -9.44 24.23 10.67
C GLN A 440 -8.17 23.39 10.49
N PRO A 441 -7.01 23.79 11.05
CA PRO A 441 -5.82 22.96 11.10
C PRO A 441 -6.07 21.68 11.88
N VAL A 442 -5.57 20.55 11.36
CA VAL A 442 -5.75 19.22 11.95
C VAL A 442 -4.43 18.45 12.00
N GLU A 443 -4.32 17.58 12.98
CA GLU A 443 -3.24 16.58 13.03
C GLU A 443 -3.77 15.26 12.48
N THR A 444 -3.10 14.74 11.45
CA THR A 444 -3.50 13.51 10.79
C THR A 444 -2.75 12.31 11.35
N GLY A 445 -3.45 11.19 11.46
CA GLY A 445 -2.89 9.90 11.83
C GLY A 445 -2.80 8.93 10.65
N ARG A 446 -3.31 7.72 10.87
CA ARG A 446 -3.37 6.65 9.86
C ARG A 446 -4.29 7.03 8.72
N ARG A 447 -3.99 6.54 7.54
CA ARG A 447 -4.82 6.76 6.35
C ARG A 447 -4.83 5.54 5.45
N ASP A 448 -5.91 5.37 4.73
CA ASP A 448 -5.99 4.49 3.56
C ASP A 448 -6.34 5.30 2.30
N GLY A 449 -6.75 4.65 1.23
CA GLY A 449 -7.13 5.34 -0.02
C GLY A 449 -8.42 6.15 0.07
N GLN A 450 -9.23 6.00 1.12
CA GLN A 450 -10.55 6.60 1.24
C GLN A 450 -10.67 7.57 2.42
N VAL A 451 -10.11 7.21 3.58
CA VAL A 451 -10.27 7.95 4.83
C VAL A 451 -8.92 8.22 5.50
N VAL A 452 -8.89 9.30 6.29
CA VAL A 452 -7.75 9.69 7.12
C VAL A 452 -8.20 9.90 8.55
N GLU A 453 -7.45 9.35 9.50
CA GLU A 453 -7.64 9.56 10.93
C GLU A 453 -7.23 10.98 11.33
N ILE A 454 -8.03 11.59 12.19
CA ILE A 454 -7.72 12.89 12.78
C ILE A 454 -7.40 12.67 14.25
N LEU A 455 -6.16 12.99 14.63
CA LEU A 455 -5.67 12.88 16.02
C LEU A 455 -6.04 14.08 16.85
N ALA A 456 -6.00 15.28 16.24
CA ALA A 456 -6.36 16.54 16.89
C ALA A 456 -6.92 17.55 15.88
N GLY A 457 -7.66 18.53 16.37
CA GLY A 457 -8.19 19.63 15.55
C GLY A 457 -9.64 19.45 15.09
N LEU A 458 -10.23 18.26 15.18
CA LEU A 458 -11.63 18.03 14.80
C LEU A 458 -12.33 17.16 15.85
N LYS A 459 -13.57 17.53 16.21
CA LYS A 459 -14.38 16.80 17.19
C LYS A 459 -15.26 15.75 16.53
N PRO A 460 -15.57 14.62 17.20
CA PRO A 460 -16.59 13.69 16.72
C PRO A 460 -17.93 14.38 16.48
N GLY A 461 -18.56 14.10 15.34
CA GLY A 461 -19.86 14.70 14.95
C GLY A 461 -19.76 16.10 14.32
N GLN A 462 -18.59 16.72 14.27
CA GLN A 462 -18.38 18.01 13.64
C GLN A 462 -18.57 17.90 12.13
N GLU A 463 -19.32 18.87 11.54
CA GLU A 463 -19.61 18.90 10.12
C GLU A 463 -18.44 19.48 9.34
N TYR A 464 -17.95 18.74 8.33
CA TYR A 464 -16.83 19.13 7.49
C TYR A 464 -17.17 18.97 6.00
N VAL A 465 -16.47 19.68 5.14
CA VAL A 465 -16.64 19.64 3.69
C VAL A 465 -15.93 18.42 3.10
N THR A 466 -16.67 17.59 2.36
CA THR A 466 -16.16 16.39 1.71
C THR A 466 -15.82 16.59 0.25
N THR A 467 -16.66 17.36 -0.46
CA THR A 467 -16.55 17.53 -1.91
C THR A 467 -16.30 19.01 -2.24
N ASN A 468 -15.46 19.24 -3.23
CA ASN A 468 -15.12 20.59 -3.71
C ASN A 468 -14.51 21.53 -2.65
N SER A 469 -13.82 20.98 -1.65
CA SER A 469 -13.05 21.74 -0.65
C SER A 469 -12.01 22.67 -1.28
N PHE A 470 -11.55 22.36 -2.50
CA PHE A 470 -10.65 23.21 -3.28
C PHE A 470 -11.27 24.58 -3.63
N VAL A 471 -12.59 24.66 -3.87
CA VAL A 471 -13.27 25.93 -4.14
C VAL A 471 -13.14 26.86 -2.95
N LEU A 472 -13.32 26.32 -1.73
CA LEU A 472 -13.16 27.10 -0.50
C LEU A 472 -11.71 27.55 -0.31
N LYS A 473 -10.74 26.69 -0.64
CA LYS A 473 -9.33 27.08 -0.59
C LYS A 473 -9.02 28.23 -1.55
N ALA A 474 -9.61 28.22 -2.74
CA ALA A 474 -9.43 29.28 -3.72
C ALA A 474 -10.06 30.61 -3.26
N GLU A 475 -11.24 30.57 -2.61
CA GLU A 475 -11.86 31.76 -2.05
C GLU A 475 -11.07 32.33 -0.86
N LEU A 476 -10.53 31.47 0.00
CA LEU A 476 -9.65 31.87 1.10
C LEU A 476 -8.41 32.62 0.59
N GLY A 477 -7.80 32.15 -0.49
CA GLY A 477 -6.64 32.79 -1.11
C GLY A 477 -6.94 34.14 -1.76
N LYS A 478 -8.16 34.38 -2.21
CA LYS A 478 -8.58 35.69 -2.72
C LYS A 478 -8.69 36.72 -1.58
N GLY A 479 -9.32 36.35 -0.45
CA GLY A 479 -9.46 37.24 0.70
C GLY A 479 -8.12 37.69 1.28
N SER A 480 -7.08 36.85 1.26
CA SER A 480 -5.74 37.24 1.72
C SER A 480 -4.98 38.15 0.73
N ALA A 481 -5.38 38.19 -0.55
CA ALA A 481 -4.75 39.05 -1.56
C ALA A 481 -5.30 40.47 -1.58
N ASP A 482 -6.50 40.70 -1.05
CA ASP A 482 -7.14 42.03 -0.99
C ASP A 482 -6.72 42.82 0.28
N GLU A 483 -5.98 42.24 1.21
CA GLU A 483 -5.50 42.89 2.45
C GLU A 483 -4.01 43.36 2.38
N HIS A 484 -3.37 43.30 1.22
CA HIS A 484 -1.99 43.81 1.03
C HIS A 484 -1.88 45.02 0.14
#